data_ffd5d07fa8fa1c981f2495bcec064b2a
#
_entry.id   ffd5d07fa8fa1c981f2495bcec064b2a
#
_cell.length_a   1.000
_cell.length_b   1.000
_cell.length_c   1.000
_cell.angle_alpha   90.00
_cell.angle_beta   90.00
_cell.angle_gamma   90.00
#
_symmetry.space_group_name_H-M   'P 1'
#
loop_
_entity.id
_entity.type
_entity.pdbx_description
1 polymer ?
#
loop_
_entity_poly.entity_id
_entity_poly.type
_entity_poly.pdbx_seq_one_letter_code
_entity_poly.pdbx_strand_id
1 'polypeptide(L)'
;MEKRKVMIVDDEENFLKITKINLEKTGKYEVMTLSNSLDIISKIQAFKPDIILLDIIMPKLDGVEACKILNADPAGKKIPIITLSALDTDKDKLTMHKLGVVDFLVKPIEKDELIARIEKALQYK
;
A
#
# COMPACT_ATOMS: atom_id res chain seq x y z
N MET A 1 -11.55 9.71 18.14
CA MET A 1 -11.58 8.56 17.23
C MET A 1 -10.17 8.13 16.88
N GLU A 2 -9.95 6.85 16.87
CA GLU A 2 -8.65 6.33 16.48
C GLU A 2 -8.40 6.56 14.99
N LYS A 3 -7.17 6.95 14.68
CA LYS A 3 -6.77 7.12 13.29
C LYS A 3 -6.57 5.75 12.62
N ARG A 4 -6.94 5.65 11.36
CA ARG A 4 -6.60 4.48 10.56
C ARG A 4 -5.12 4.52 10.21
N LYS A 5 -4.49 3.37 10.18
CA LYS A 5 -3.05 3.25 9.94
C LYS A 5 -2.79 2.85 8.50
N VAL A 6 -2.01 3.66 7.80
CA VAL A 6 -1.66 3.43 6.40
C VAL A 6 -0.16 3.19 6.30
N MET A 7 0.21 2.07 5.69
CA MET A 7 1.62 1.80 5.38
C MET A 7 1.84 2.04 3.90
N ILE A 8 2.87 2.81 3.55
CA ILE A 8 3.21 3.10 2.16
C ILE A 8 4.59 2.55 1.89
N VAL A 9 4.71 1.68 0.88
CA VAL A 9 5.97 1.08 0.46
C VAL A 9 6.28 1.53 -0.97
N ASP A 10 7.31 2.35 -1.13
CA ASP A 10 7.67 2.93 -2.42
C ASP A 10 9.13 3.38 -2.37
N ASP A 11 9.89 3.21 -3.44
CA ASP A 11 11.28 3.61 -3.47
C ASP A 11 11.49 5.10 -3.78
N GLU A 12 10.44 5.81 -4.16
CA GLU A 12 10.49 7.25 -4.39
C GLU A 12 10.27 8.02 -3.09
N GLU A 13 11.35 8.52 -2.51
CA GLU A 13 11.27 9.21 -1.21
C GLU A 13 10.40 10.45 -1.25
N ASN A 14 10.42 11.20 -2.35
CA ASN A 14 9.57 12.39 -2.49
C ASN A 14 8.10 12.03 -2.47
N PHE A 15 7.73 10.95 -3.16
CA PHE A 15 6.36 10.45 -3.16
C PHE A 15 5.93 10.06 -1.75
N LEU A 16 6.79 9.36 -1.01
CA LEU A 16 6.50 8.96 0.37
C LEU A 16 6.25 10.17 1.27
N LYS A 17 7.11 11.19 1.19
CA LYS A 17 6.99 12.40 2.02
C LYS A 17 5.70 13.16 1.73
N ILE A 18 5.43 13.42 0.45
CA ILE A 18 4.27 14.18 0.04
C ILE A 18 2.99 13.45 0.40
N THR A 19 2.94 12.16 0.13
CA THR A 19 1.75 11.36 0.41
C THR A 19 1.48 11.26 1.90
N LYS A 20 2.51 11.06 2.70
CA LYS A 20 2.38 11.06 4.16
C LYS A 20 1.80 12.37 4.67
N ILE A 21 2.37 13.50 4.23
CA ILE A 21 1.89 14.82 4.63
C ILE A 21 0.42 14.99 4.25
N ASN A 22 0.06 14.65 3.01
CA ASN A 22 -1.30 14.81 2.53
C ASN A 22 -2.30 13.97 3.33
N LEU A 23 -1.96 12.73 3.64
CA LEU A 23 -2.84 11.86 4.39
C LEU A 23 -2.96 12.28 5.86
N GLU A 24 -1.84 12.63 6.48
CA GLU A 24 -1.86 13.01 7.90
C GLU A 24 -2.56 14.36 8.14
N LYS A 25 -2.55 15.25 7.14
CA LYS A 25 -3.27 16.53 7.23
C LYS A 25 -4.78 16.36 7.37
N THR A 26 -5.32 15.24 6.91
CA THR A 26 -6.76 14.98 7.04
C THR A 26 -7.19 14.79 8.50
N GLY A 27 -6.24 14.45 9.37
CA GLY A 27 -6.52 14.10 10.75
C GLY A 27 -7.07 12.69 10.93
N LYS A 28 -7.29 11.95 9.85
CA LYS A 28 -7.90 10.62 9.87
C LYS A 28 -6.89 9.48 9.82
N TYR A 29 -5.65 9.74 9.43
CA TYR A 29 -4.67 8.70 9.17
C TYR A 29 -3.36 8.90 9.92
N GLU A 30 -2.78 7.79 10.35
CA GLU A 30 -1.40 7.73 10.82
C GLU A 30 -0.63 6.93 9.77
N VAL A 31 0.50 7.45 9.30
CA VAL A 31 1.19 6.90 8.13
C VAL A 31 2.60 6.46 8.48
N MET A 32 2.94 5.22 8.10
CA MET A 32 4.32 4.73 8.12
C MET A 32 4.80 4.55 6.68
N THR A 33 5.98 5.08 6.37
CA THR A 33 6.58 4.96 5.05
C THR A 33 7.78 4.03 5.08
N LEU A 34 7.89 3.20 4.03
CA LEU A 34 9.03 2.30 3.84
C LEU A 34 9.55 2.50 2.42
N SER A 35 10.87 2.66 2.29
CA SER A 35 11.50 2.85 0.98
C SER A 35 11.83 1.53 0.28
N ASN A 36 11.60 0.41 0.95
CA ASN A 36 11.76 -0.92 0.37
C ASN A 36 10.88 -1.90 1.16
N SER A 37 10.75 -3.12 0.66
CA SER A 37 9.90 -4.13 1.31
C SER A 37 10.68 -5.13 2.17
N LEU A 38 11.96 -4.85 2.46
CA LEU A 38 12.73 -5.67 3.39
C LEU A 38 12.10 -5.56 4.78
N ASP A 39 11.99 -6.69 5.46
CA ASP A 39 11.40 -6.76 6.79
C ASP A 39 9.96 -6.28 6.88
N ILE A 40 9.22 -6.33 5.76
CA ILE A 40 7.85 -5.84 5.72
C ILE A 40 6.95 -6.54 6.76
N ILE A 41 7.13 -7.83 6.96
CA ILE A 41 6.33 -8.59 7.94
C ILE A 41 6.60 -8.07 9.36
N SER A 42 7.86 -7.84 9.70
CA SER A 42 8.23 -7.30 11.01
C SER A 42 7.61 -5.91 11.22
N LYS A 43 7.62 -5.07 10.18
CA LYS A 43 7.04 -3.74 10.24
C LYS A 43 5.52 -3.80 10.39
N ILE A 44 4.86 -4.73 9.70
CA ILE A 44 3.43 -4.95 9.82
C ILE A 44 3.06 -5.37 11.25
N GLN A 45 3.82 -6.28 11.83
CA GLN A 45 3.57 -6.73 13.19
C GLN A 45 3.70 -5.60 14.21
N ALA A 46 4.65 -4.70 14.00
CA ALA A 46 4.89 -3.57 14.90
C ALA A 46 3.87 -2.45 14.71
N PHE A 47 3.59 -2.07 13.47
CA PHE A 47 2.71 -0.95 13.17
C PHE A 47 1.23 -1.33 13.12
N LYS A 48 0.92 -2.54 12.68
CA LYS A 48 -0.45 -3.06 12.51
C LYS A 48 -1.28 -2.16 11.59
N PRO A 49 -0.85 -1.99 10.32
CA PRO A 49 -1.59 -1.13 9.40
C PRO A 49 -2.97 -1.69 9.07
N ASP A 50 -3.90 -0.78 8.78
CA ASP A 50 -5.22 -1.14 8.30
C ASP A 50 -5.24 -1.33 6.79
N ILE A 51 -4.29 -0.72 6.09
CA ILE A 51 -4.17 -0.79 4.64
C ILE A 51 -2.71 -0.58 4.23
N ILE A 52 -2.31 -1.19 3.12
CA ILE A 52 -0.96 -1.04 2.57
C ILE A 52 -1.07 -0.48 1.15
N LEU A 53 -0.33 0.59 0.88
CA LEU A 53 -0.10 1.11 -0.45
C LEU A 53 1.26 0.62 -0.90
N LEU A 54 1.33 -0.12 -1.99
CA LEU A 54 2.53 -0.83 -2.40
C LEU A 54 2.89 -0.53 -3.84
N ASP A 55 4.06 0.06 -4.06
CA ASP A 55 4.61 0.20 -5.41
C ASP A 55 5.06 -1.18 -5.90
N ILE A 56 4.58 -1.59 -7.07
CA ILE A 56 4.92 -2.90 -7.63
C ILE A 56 6.21 -2.90 -8.45
N ILE A 57 6.72 -1.74 -8.79
CA ILE A 57 7.97 -1.62 -9.55
C ILE A 57 9.04 -0.96 -8.69
N MET A 58 9.83 -1.78 -8.02
CA MET A 58 10.94 -1.31 -7.20
C MET A 58 12.23 -2.02 -7.62
N PRO A 59 13.37 -1.29 -7.69
CA PRO A 59 14.61 -1.88 -8.21
C PRO A 59 15.14 -3.11 -7.49
N LYS A 60 14.93 -3.21 -6.19
CA LYS A 60 15.52 -4.28 -5.38
C LYS A 60 14.55 -5.37 -4.98
N LEU A 61 13.26 -5.10 -5.04
CA LEU A 61 12.24 -6.06 -4.67
C LEU A 61 11.03 -5.88 -5.57
N ASP A 62 10.68 -6.96 -6.23
CA ASP A 62 9.47 -7.01 -7.03
C ASP A 62 8.26 -6.88 -6.12
N GLY A 63 7.36 -5.95 -6.44
CA GLY A 63 6.13 -5.76 -5.69
C GLY A 63 5.23 -6.99 -5.69
N VAL A 64 5.28 -7.78 -6.77
CA VAL A 64 4.54 -9.05 -6.82
C VAL A 64 5.07 -10.00 -5.75
N GLU A 65 6.39 -10.06 -5.57
CA GLU A 65 6.99 -10.89 -4.54
C GLU A 65 6.59 -10.43 -3.14
N ALA A 66 6.53 -9.11 -2.92
CA ALA A 66 6.06 -8.57 -1.66
C ALA A 66 4.61 -8.97 -1.38
N CYS A 67 3.75 -8.94 -2.41
CA CYS A 67 2.36 -9.41 -2.27
C CYS A 67 2.29 -10.88 -1.90
N LYS A 68 3.15 -11.72 -2.48
CA LYS A 68 3.20 -13.13 -2.12
C LYS A 68 3.59 -13.34 -0.66
N ILE A 69 4.58 -12.60 -0.20
CA ILE A 69 5.02 -12.66 1.20
C ILE A 69 3.88 -12.26 2.14
N LEU A 70 3.19 -11.17 1.81
CA LEU A 70 2.05 -10.70 2.61
C LEU A 70 0.91 -11.70 2.63
N ASN A 71 0.59 -12.28 1.48
CA ASN A 71 -0.52 -13.22 1.37
C ASN A 71 -0.22 -14.54 2.08
N ALA A 72 1.05 -14.89 2.25
CA ALA A 72 1.46 -16.10 2.95
C ALA A 72 1.47 -15.93 4.48
N ASP A 73 1.45 -14.69 4.98
CA ASP A 73 1.49 -14.40 6.41
C ASP A 73 0.07 -14.23 6.95
N PRO A 74 -0.30 -14.90 8.07
CA PRO A 74 -1.66 -14.78 8.61
C PRO A 74 -2.10 -13.35 8.92
N ALA A 75 -1.18 -12.50 9.40
CA ALA A 75 -1.51 -11.10 9.66
C ALA A 75 -1.55 -10.29 8.37
N GLY A 76 -0.59 -10.49 7.48
CA GLY A 76 -0.52 -9.78 6.21
C GLY A 76 -1.69 -10.09 5.28
N LYS A 77 -2.14 -11.34 5.28
CA LYS A 77 -3.24 -11.80 4.43
C LYS A 77 -4.55 -11.03 4.66
N LYS A 78 -4.76 -10.53 5.87
CA LYS A 78 -5.99 -9.83 6.23
C LYS A 78 -5.99 -8.35 5.87
N ILE A 79 -4.85 -7.81 5.46
CA ILE A 79 -4.70 -6.38 5.20
C ILE A 79 -4.96 -6.11 3.71
N PRO A 80 -5.90 -5.21 3.36
CA PRO A 80 -6.11 -4.85 1.97
C PRO A 80 -4.89 -4.13 1.40
N ILE A 81 -4.57 -4.42 0.15
CA ILE A 81 -3.42 -3.84 -0.54
C ILE A 81 -3.92 -3.06 -1.76
N ILE A 82 -3.48 -1.82 -1.88
CA ILE A 82 -3.63 -1.02 -3.11
C ILE A 82 -2.26 -0.93 -3.75
N THR A 83 -2.14 -1.33 -5.01
CA THR A 83 -0.88 -1.20 -5.72
C THR A 83 -0.77 0.14 -6.41
N LEU A 84 0.45 0.67 -6.42
CA LEU A 84 0.81 1.91 -7.08
C LEU A 84 1.83 1.60 -8.17
N SER A 85 1.66 2.16 -9.37
CA SER A 85 2.61 1.89 -10.45
C SER A 85 2.63 3.01 -11.46
N ALA A 86 3.79 3.21 -12.09
CA ALA A 86 3.91 4.08 -13.24
C ALA A 86 3.43 3.39 -14.52
N LEU A 87 3.28 2.06 -14.48
CA LEU A 87 2.86 1.26 -15.62
C LEU A 87 1.54 0.58 -15.35
N ASP A 88 0.65 0.62 -16.34
CA ASP A 88 -0.64 -0.06 -16.28
C ASP A 88 -0.53 -1.33 -17.15
N THR A 89 -0.34 -2.48 -16.52
CA THR A 89 -0.24 -3.75 -17.24
C THR A 89 -1.33 -4.70 -16.77
N ASP A 90 -2.26 -5.02 -17.67
CA ASP A 90 -3.37 -5.92 -17.36
C ASP A 90 -2.90 -7.32 -16.99
N LYS A 91 -1.75 -7.72 -17.50
CA LYS A 91 -1.18 -9.04 -17.26
C LYS A 91 -0.97 -9.34 -15.78
N ASP A 92 -0.50 -8.36 -15.03
CA ASP A 92 -0.17 -8.56 -13.62
C ASP A 92 -1.38 -8.38 -12.69
N LYS A 93 -2.42 -7.67 -13.16
CA LYS A 93 -3.58 -7.37 -12.35
C LYS A 93 -4.30 -8.61 -11.84
N LEU A 94 -4.49 -9.60 -12.70
CA LEU A 94 -5.18 -10.83 -12.33
C LEU A 94 -4.40 -11.60 -11.26
N THR A 95 -3.09 -11.73 -11.44
CA THR A 95 -2.21 -12.39 -10.47
C THR A 95 -2.26 -11.68 -9.12
N MET A 96 -2.19 -10.35 -9.13
CA MET A 96 -2.17 -9.56 -7.90
C MET A 96 -3.51 -9.58 -7.19
N HIS A 97 -4.61 -9.61 -7.94
CA HIS A 97 -5.93 -9.76 -7.35
C HIS A 97 -6.03 -11.04 -6.53
N LYS A 98 -5.48 -12.13 -7.04
CA LYS A 98 -5.43 -13.41 -6.32
C LYS A 98 -4.57 -13.35 -5.06
N LEU A 99 -3.66 -12.39 -4.98
CA LEU A 99 -2.75 -12.20 -3.85
C LEU A 99 -3.27 -11.18 -2.83
N GLY A 100 -4.53 -10.78 -2.91
CA GLY A 100 -5.13 -9.88 -1.92
C GLY A 100 -5.12 -8.41 -2.29
N VAL A 101 -4.70 -8.06 -3.51
CA VAL A 101 -4.75 -6.68 -3.97
C VAL A 101 -6.18 -6.31 -4.30
N VAL A 102 -6.69 -5.23 -3.70
CA VAL A 102 -8.08 -4.81 -3.86
C VAL A 102 -8.25 -3.66 -4.85
N ASP A 103 -7.18 -2.97 -5.19
CA ASP A 103 -7.25 -1.85 -6.15
C ASP A 103 -5.88 -1.61 -6.77
N PHE A 104 -5.87 -0.98 -7.93
CA PHE A 104 -4.67 -0.66 -8.71
C PHE A 104 -4.73 0.80 -9.10
N LEU A 105 -3.72 1.58 -8.75
CA LEU A 105 -3.63 2.98 -9.09
C LEU A 105 -2.40 3.26 -9.94
N VAL A 106 -2.56 4.03 -11.00
CA VAL A 106 -1.47 4.40 -11.90
C VAL A 106 -0.99 5.80 -11.54
N LYS A 107 0.31 5.95 -11.35
CA LYS A 107 0.92 7.26 -11.07
C LYS A 107 0.93 8.14 -12.32
N PRO A 108 0.78 9.45 -12.18
CA PRO A 108 0.60 10.22 -10.94
C PRO A 108 -0.82 10.11 -10.39
N ILE A 109 -0.95 10.09 -9.07
CA ILE A 109 -2.24 9.92 -8.40
C ILE A 109 -2.60 11.21 -7.68
N GLU A 110 -3.79 11.73 -7.98
CA GLU A 110 -4.28 12.91 -7.30
C GLU A 110 -4.64 12.58 -5.85
N LYS A 111 -4.37 13.52 -4.95
CA LYS A 111 -4.57 13.34 -3.52
C LYS A 111 -6.00 12.90 -3.17
N ASP A 112 -7.00 13.58 -3.72
CA ASP A 112 -8.39 13.28 -3.39
C ASP A 112 -8.81 11.91 -3.91
N GLU A 113 -8.32 11.51 -5.08
CA GLU A 113 -8.58 10.18 -5.61
C GLU A 113 -7.94 9.10 -4.73
N LEU A 114 -6.71 9.32 -4.29
CA LEU A 114 -6.03 8.37 -3.41
C LEU A 114 -6.82 8.18 -2.12
N ILE A 115 -7.26 9.26 -1.50
CA ILE A 115 -8.04 9.21 -0.26
C ILE A 115 -9.35 8.45 -0.48
N ALA A 116 -10.05 8.73 -1.59
CA ALA A 116 -11.30 8.03 -1.91
C ALA A 116 -11.09 6.53 -2.07
N ARG A 117 -9.98 6.11 -2.71
CA ARG A 117 -9.68 4.69 -2.91
C ARG A 117 -9.31 4.01 -1.60
N ILE A 118 -8.57 4.70 -0.72
CA ILE A 118 -8.25 4.18 0.60
C ILE A 118 -9.53 3.96 1.41
N GLU A 119 -10.43 4.93 1.43
CA GLU A 119 -11.68 4.82 2.17
C GLU A 119 -12.54 3.67 1.64
N LYS A 120 -12.60 3.51 0.32
CA LYS A 120 -13.32 2.41 -0.29
C LYS A 120 -12.71 1.06 0.09
N ALA A 121 -11.39 0.93 0.05
CA ALA A 121 -10.70 -0.31 0.40
C ALA A 121 -10.93 -0.70 1.86
N LEU A 122 -10.97 0.28 2.76
CA LEU A 122 -11.18 0.02 4.18
C LEU A 122 -12.59 -0.52 4.48
N GLN A 123 -13.54 -0.31 3.59
CA GLN A 123 -14.90 -0.84 3.76
C GLN A 123 -15.01 -2.33 3.45
N TYR A 124 -14.01 -2.93 2.82
CA TYR A 124 -14.03 -4.34 2.46
C TYR A 124 -13.54 -5.27 3.57
N LYS A 125 -13.37 -4.77 4.73
CA LYS A 125 -12.98 -5.61 5.87
C LYS A 125 -14.16 -6.21 6.57
#